data_185afb9208604feb96967224a6890d74
#
_entry.id   185afb9208604feb96967224a6890d74
#
_cell.length_a   1.000
_cell.length_b   1.000
_cell.length_c   1.000
_cell.angle_alpha   90.00
_cell.angle_beta   90.00
_cell.angle_gamma   90.00
#
_symmetry.space_group_name_H-M   'P 1'
#
loop_
_entity.id
_entity.type
_entity.pdbx_description
1 polymer ?
#
loop_
_entity_poly.entity_id
_entity_poly.type
_entity_poly.pdbx_seq_one_letter_code
_entity_poly.pdbx_strand_id
1 'polypeptide(L)'
;MKRDDSIFSIIEKEHQRQLKGIELIASENFVSEQVMQAMGSCLTNKYAEGYPGKRYYGGCEVVDQSEQLAIDRIKQIFGAEWANVQPHSGAQANAAVFLAVLNPGDKFMGLNLAHGGHLSHGSAVNTSGILYTPCEYNLNKETGRVDYDQMEEISLREHPKLIVGGGSAYSREWDYKRMREIADKVGAILMIDMAHPAGLIAAGLLDNPVKYAHIVTSTTHKTLRGPRGGIILMGKDFPNPWGKKTPKGEIKMMSQLLDSAVFPGIQGGPLEHVIAAKAVAFYECMQPEYKEYQIQVQKNARVLAQALMDRGFTIVSGGTDNHSMLVDLRSKYPDLTGKVAEKALVAADITVNKNMVPFDTRSAFQTSGIRLGTPAITTRGAKEDLMYEIAEMIETVLSNVDNEEVIASVRHRVNETMKNYPIFAY
;
A
#
# COMPACT_ATOMS: atom_id res chain seq x y z
N MET A 1 -8.35 -36.61 10.95
CA MET A 1 -9.52 -35.91 10.39
C MET A 1 -9.48 -36.06 8.87
N LYS A 2 -10.62 -36.11 8.19
CA LYS A 2 -10.64 -36.03 6.73
C LYS A 2 -10.26 -34.62 6.29
N ARG A 3 -9.61 -34.52 5.11
CA ARG A 3 -9.31 -33.23 4.48
C ARG A 3 -10.62 -32.52 4.13
N ASP A 4 -10.68 -31.21 4.33
CA ASP A 4 -11.81 -30.39 3.86
C ASP A 4 -11.64 -30.06 2.37
N ASP A 5 -12.11 -30.98 1.51
CA ASP A 5 -11.98 -30.85 0.07
C ASP A 5 -12.72 -29.62 -0.50
N SER A 6 -13.74 -29.14 0.23
CA SER A 6 -14.51 -27.96 -0.19
C SER A 6 -13.65 -26.71 -0.23
N ILE A 7 -12.99 -26.37 0.89
CA ILE A 7 -12.13 -25.18 0.94
C ILE A 7 -10.87 -25.32 0.06
N PHE A 8 -10.26 -26.52 0.04
CA PHE A 8 -9.08 -26.73 -0.79
C PHE A 8 -9.37 -26.69 -2.29
N SER A 9 -10.58 -27.08 -2.74
CA SER A 9 -11.00 -26.88 -4.13
C SER A 9 -11.20 -25.40 -4.48
N ILE A 10 -11.64 -24.57 -3.54
CA ILE A 10 -11.76 -23.12 -3.73
C ILE A 10 -10.37 -22.48 -3.82
N ILE A 11 -9.44 -22.87 -2.96
CA ILE A 11 -8.05 -22.41 -3.00
C ILE A 11 -7.42 -22.77 -4.36
N GLU A 12 -7.64 -23.99 -4.87
CA GLU A 12 -7.13 -24.39 -6.17
C GLU A 12 -7.75 -23.58 -7.33
N LYS A 13 -9.05 -23.25 -7.27
CA LYS A 13 -9.69 -22.38 -8.27
C LYS A 13 -9.07 -20.98 -8.28
N GLU A 14 -8.80 -20.41 -7.10
CA GLU A 14 -8.13 -19.10 -7.00
C GLU A 14 -6.68 -19.18 -7.51
N HIS A 15 -5.96 -20.26 -7.20
CA HIS A 15 -4.62 -20.50 -7.75
C HIS A 15 -4.65 -20.54 -9.28
N GLN A 16 -5.60 -21.26 -9.87
CA GLN A 16 -5.78 -21.31 -11.34
C GLN A 16 -6.14 -19.94 -11.92
N ARG A 17 -6.95 -19.12 -11.23
CA ARG A 17 -7.24 -17.76 -11.64
C ARG A 17 -5.96 -16.93 -11.68
N GLN A 18 -5.15 -16.98 -10.64
CA GLN A 18 -3.88 -16.26 -10.56
C GLN A 18 -2.88 -16.70 -11.62
N LEU A 19 -2.79 -18.01 -11.91
CA LEU A 19 -1.90 -18.54 -12.94
C LEU A 19 -2.26 -18.06 -14.35
N LYS A 20 -3.55 -17.99 -14.68
CA LYS A 20 -4.05 -17.71 -16.03
C LYS A 20 -4.14 -16.23 -16.36
N GLY A 21 -4.36 -15.36 -15.36
CA GLY A 21 -4.65 -13.96 -15.56
C GLY A 21 -3.43 -13.05 -15.48
N ILE A 22 -3.57 -11.87 -16.08
CA ILE A 22 -2.66 -10.74 -15.89
C ILE A 22 -3.16 -9.93 -14.69
N GLU A 23 -2.33 -9.85 -13.63
CA GLU A 23 -2.65 -9.10 -12.42
C GLU A 23 -2.02 -7.70 -12.48
N LEU A 24 -2.88 -6.67 -12.54
CA LEU A 24 -2.49 -5.27 -12.58
C LEU A 24 -3.06 -4.44 -11.45
N ILE A 25 -3.66 -5.06 -10.42
CA ILE A 25 -4.03 -4.31 -9.22
C ILE A 25 -2.75 -3.80 -8.53
N ALA A 26 -2.60 -2.49 -8.43
CA ALA A 26 -1.38 -1.84 -7.94
C ALA A 26 -1.01 -2.20 -6.48
N SER A 27 -1.98 -2.71 -5.71
CA SER A 27 -1.81 -3.12 -4.31
C SER A 27 -1.62 -4.62 -4.13
N GLU A 28 -1.51 -5.40 -5.21
CA GLU A 28 -1.27 -6.84 -5.16
C GLU A 28 0.13 -7.22 -5.61
N ASN A 29 0.60 -8.35 -5.11
CA ASN A 29 1.86 -8.96 -5.48
C ASN A 29 1.84 -10.46 -5.19
N PHE A 30 2.79 -11.20 -5.74
CA PHE A 30 3.01 -12.62 -5.44
C PHE A 30 4.21 -12.75 -4.50
N VAL A 31 4.00 -13.44 -3.38
CA VAL A 31 5.06 -13.69 -2.40
C VAL A 31 5.89 -14.89 -2.81
N SER A 32 7.11 -15.01 -2.26
CA SER A 32 7.97 -16.17 -2.45
C SER A 32 7.43 -17.40 -1.71
N GLU A 33 7.90 -18.58 -2.13
CA GLU A 33 7.61 -19.84 -1.44
C GLU A 33 8.02 -19.80 0.04
N GLN A 34 9.18 -19.18 0.36
CA GLN A 34 9.63 -19.03 1.75
C GLN A 34 8.67 -18.22 2.62
N VAL A 35 8.09 -17.16 2.07
CA VAL A 35 7.05 -16.37 2.75
C VAL A 35 5.80 -17.23 3.00
N MET A 36 5.36 -18.03 2.02
CA MET A 36 4.23 -18.95 2.18
C MET A 36 4.53 -20.04 3.22
N GLN A 37 5.73 -20.61 3.24
CA GLN A 37 6.15 -21.58 4.24
C GLN A 37 6.14 -21.00 5.65
N ALA A 38 6.62 -19.77 5.84
CA ALA A 38 6.58 -19.10 7.13
C ALA A 38 5.13 -18.84 7.59
N MET A 39 4.24 -18.43 6.67
CA MET A 39 2.81 -18.23 6.95
C MET A 39 2.10 -19.51 7.41
N GLY A 40 2.47 -20.66 6.86
CA GLY A 40 1.90 -21.97 7.20
C GLY A 40 2.64 -22.70 8.34
N SER A 41 3.50 -22.01 9.09
CA SER A 41 4.35 -22.63 10.12
C SER A 41 3.61 -22.86 11.45
N CYS A 42 4.27 -23.62 12.36
CA CYS A 42 3.78 -23.88 13.71
C CYS A 42 3.64 -22.61 14.58
N LEU A 43 4.22 -21.49 14.16
CA LEU A 43 4.09 -20.20 14.85
C LEU A 43 2.64 -19.69 14.90
N THR A 44 1.76 -20.20 14.04
CA THR A 44 0.31 -19.96 14.09
C THR A 44 -0.34 -20.39 15.43
N ASN A 45 0.30 -21.33 16.16
CA ASN A 45 -0.22 -21.86 17.41
C ASN A 45 0.13 -21.01 18.65
N LYS A 46 1.09 -20.06 18.51
CA LYS A 46 1.64 -19.35 19.68
C LYS A 46 0.87 -18.08 20.00
N TYR A 47 0.50 -17.93 21.27
CA TYR A 47 -0.09 -16.70 21.83
C TYR A 47 0.99 -15.90 22.56
N ALA A 48 1.23 -14.64 22.15
CA ALA A 48 2.39 -13.86 22.59
C ALA A 48 2.07 -12.37 22.83
N GLU A 49 0.99 -12.07 23.57
CA GLU A 49 0.67 -10.67 23.94
C GLU A 49 1.84 -9.99 24.64
N GLY A 50 2.05 -8.72 24.32
CA GLY A 50 3.20 -7.93 24.74
C GLY A 50 4.24 -7.82 23.63
N TYR A 51 5.48 -7.56 24.02
CA TYR A 51 6.61 -7.32 23.12
C TYR A 51 7.80 -8.20 23.48
N PRO A 52 8.80 -8.41 22.61
CA PRO A 52 9.99 -9.21 22.92
C PRO A 52 10.60 -8.85 24.29
N GLY A 53 10.82 -9.85 25.11
CA GLY A 53 11.31 -9.70 26.49
C GLY A 53 10.31 -9.11 27.50
N LYS A 54 9.09 -8.78 27.08
CA LYS A 54 8.03 -8.18 27.91
C LYS A 54 6.67 -8.78 27.58
N ARG A 55 6.58 -10.11 27.57
CA ARG A 55 5.34 -10.83 27.25
C ARG A 55 4.48 -11.06 28.48
N TYR A 56 3.18 -11.16 28.24
CA TYR A 56 2.21 -11.54 29.28
C TYR A 56 2.09 -13.06 29.44
N TYR A 57 2.64 -13.84 28.49
CA TYR A 57 2.58 -15.31 28.46
C TYR A 57 3.96 -15.93 28.50
N GLY A 58 4.06 -17.12 29.10
CA GLY A 58 5.29 -17.92 29.10
C GLY A 58 5.55 -18.59 27.76
N GLY A 59 6.77 -19.11 27.58
CA GLY A 59 7.19 -19.86 26.38
C GLY A 59 7.31 -18.98 25.14
N CYS A 60 7.70 -17.72 25.29
CA CYS A 60 7.83 -16.76 24.19
C CYS A 60 9.29 -16.53 23.76
N GLU A 61 10.26 -17.15 24.41
CA GLU A 61 11.69 -16.94 24.16
C GLU A 61 12.13 -17.26 22.73
N VAL A 62 11.39 -18.10 22.01
CA VAL A 62 11.67 -18.44 20.61
C VAL A 62 11.00 -17.45 19.67
N VAL A 63 9.71 -17.15 19.90
CA VAL A 63 9.00 -16.18 19.04
C VAL A 63 9.53 -14.76 19.22
N ASP A 64 10.09 -14.43 20.39
CA ASP A 64 10.81 -13.18 20.62
C ASP A 64 11.97 -12.99 19.64
N GLN A 65 12.70 -14.06 19.31
CA GLN A 65 13.76 -14.02 18.33
C GLN A 65 13.23 -13.75 16.92
N SER A 66 12.09 -14.35 16.56
CA SER A 66 11.45 -14.14 15.27
C SER A 66 10.97 -12.68 15.12
N GLU A 67 10.29 -12.15 16.13
CA GLU A 67 9.82 -10.77 16.11
C GLU A 67 10.97 -9.77 16.13
N GLN A 68 11.98 -10.00 16.97
CA GLN A 68 13.17 -9.15 17.02
C GLN A 68 13.90 -9.12 15.68
N LEU A 69 14.02 -10.26 15.00
CA LEU A 69 14.62 -10.34 13.67
C LEU A 69 13.87 -9.52 12.63
N ALA A 70 12.52 -9.54 12.68
CA ALA A 70 11.70 -8.71 11.80
C ALA A 70 11.92 -7.22 12.09
N ILE A 71 11.95 -6.83 13.36
CA ILE A 71 12.23 -5.45 13.80
C ILE A 71 13.61 -5.00 13.30
N ASP A 72 14.65 -5.77 13.51
CA ASP A 72 16.01 -5.39 13.15
C ASP A 72 16.16 -5.23 11.64
N ARG A 73 15.61 -6.14 10.85
CA ARG A 73 15.64 -6.09 9.39
C ARG A 73 14.93 -4.87 8.83
N ILE A 74 13.71 -4.58 9.31
CA ILE A 74 12.96 -3.44 8.79
C ILE A 74 13.59 -2.10 9.19
N LYS A 75 14.18 -2.02 10.38
CA LYS A 75 14.99 -0.88 10.80
C LYS A 75 16.19 -0.66 9.88
N GLN A 76 16.90 -1.73 9.55
CA GLN A 76 18.05 -1.66 8.63
C GLN A 76 17.64 -1.21 7.22
N ILE A 77 16.56 -1.73 6.68
CA ILE A 77 16.06 -1.39 5.32
C ILE A 77 15.78 0.11 5.19
N PHE A 78 15.11 0.69 6.17
CA PHE A 78 14.69 2.10 6.09
C PHE A 78 15.55 3.09 6.89
N GLY A 79 16.55 2.61 7.64
CA GLY A 79 17.37 3.46 8.51
C GLY A 79 16.58 4.02 9.70
N ALA A 80 15.64 3.24 10.24
CA ALA A 80 14.81 3.64 11.37
C ALA A 80 15.48 3.29 12.71
N GLU A 81 15.30 4.16 13.73
CA GLU A 81 15.73 3.84 15.10
C GLU A 81 14.76 2.90 15.81
N TRP A 82 13.47 3.02 15.49
CA TRP A 82 12.41 2.22 16.10
C TRP A 82 11.44 1.68 15.07
N ALA A 83 10.92 0.48 15.33
CA ALA A 83 9.91 -0.19 14.51
C ALA A 83 8.96 -1.02 15.36
N ASN A 84 7.68 -1.07 14.95
CA ASN A 84 6.69 -2.02 15.44
C ASN A 84 6.17 -2.84 14.25
N VAL A 85 6.31 -4.16 14.34
CA VAL A 85 5.94 -5.10 13.28
C VAL A 85 4.65 -5.88 13.56
N GLN A 86 3.97 -5.58 14.67
CA GLN A 86 2.76 -6.28 15.09
C GLN A 86 1.46 -5.86 14.37
N PRO A 87 1.30 -4.66 13.78
CA PRO A 87 0.04 -4.32 13.10
C PRO A 87 -0.38 -5.39 12.10
N HIS A 88 -1.65 -5.86 12.22
CA HIS A 88 -2.20 -6.91 11.35
C HIS A 88 -2.45 -6.40 9.94
N SER A 89 -2.57 -5.10 9.74
CA SER A 89 -2.75 -4.45 8.45
C SER A 89 -2.23 -3.01 8.47
N GLY A 90 -2.08 -2.40 7.29
CA GLY A 90 -1.77 -0.97 7.19
C GLY A 90 -2.85 -0.08 7.82
N ALA A 91 -4.12 -0.45 7.69
CA ALA A 91 -5.22 0.28 8.33
C ALA A 91 -5.11 0.26 9.87
N GLN A 92 -4.69 -0.86 10.47
CA GLN A 92 -4.46 -0.94 11.90
C GLN A 92 -3.19 -0.20 12.33
N ALA A 93 -2.14 -0.20 11.52
CA ALA A 93 -0.97 0.64 11.76
C ALA A 93 -1.37 2.13 11.79
N ASN A 94 -2.15 2.59 10.82
CA ASN A 94 -2.68 3.96 10.78
C ASN A 94 -3.57 4.24 12.00
N ALA A 95 -4.50 3.34 12.34
CA ALA A 95 -5.39 3.49 13.50
C ALA A 95 -4.61 3.59 14.82
N ALA A 96 -3.52 2.83 14.98
CA ALA A 96 -2.65 2.93 16.15
C ALA A 96 -1.97 4.30 16.25
N VAL A 97 -1.47 4.85 15.13
CA VAL A 97 -0.92 6.21 15.12
C VAL A 97 -1.98 7.24 15.47
N PHE A 98 -3.17 7.16 14.90
CA PHE A 98 -4.28 8.06 15.22
C PHE A 98 -4.64 8.00 16.71
N LEU A 99 -4.76 6.79 17.27
CA LEU A 99 -5.06 6.60 18.71
C LEU A 99 -3.94 7.16 19.61
N ALA A 100 -2.68 7.06 19.22
CA ALA A 100 -1.55 7.58 19.98
C ALA A 100 -1.50 9.12 19.98
N VAL A 101 -1.84 9.74 18.83
CA VAL A 101 -1.61 11.16 18.54
C VAL A 101 -2.85 12.02 18.79
N LEU A 102 -4.04 11.51 18.53
CA LEU A 102 -5.30 12.26 18.51
C LEU A 102 -6.24 11.84 19.63
N ASN A 103 -7.09 12.78 20.05
CA ASN A 103 -8.31 12.50 20.83
C ASN A 103 -9.52 12.54 19.87
N PRO A 104 -10.63 11.87 20.21
CA PRO A 104 -11.86 11.99 19.43
C PRO A 104 -12.26 13.45 19.19
N GLY A 105 -12.58 13.78 17.93
CA GLY A 105 -12.91 15.13 17.48
C GLY A 105 -11.71 16.01 17.10
N ASP A 106 -10.49 15.59 17.38
CA ASP A 106 -9.30 16.34 16.94
C ASP A 106 -9.21 16.41 15.42
N LYS A 107 -8.73 17.57 14.91
CA LYS A 107 -8.50 17.77 13.48
C LYS A 107 -7.22 17.10 13.02
N PHE A 108 -7.29 16.45 11.86
CA PHE A 108 -6.13 15.99 11.11
C PHE A 108 -6.32 16.25 9.62
N MET A 109 -5.23 16.22 8.86
CA MET A 109 -5.23 16.48 7.44
C MET A 109 -4.79 15.24 6.67
N GLY A 110 -5.48 14.94 5.55
CA GLY A 110 -5.14 13.86 4.62
C GLY A 110 -5.45 14.21 3.16
N LEU A 111 -4.89 13.46 2.22
CA LEU A 111 -5.22 13.61 0.81
C LEU A 111 -6.68 13.17 0.58
N ASN A 112 -7.44 14.01 -0.13
CA ASN A 112 -8.82 13.73 -0.51
C ASN A 112 -8.92 12.35 -1.19
N LEU A 113 -9.90 11.54 -0.75
CA LEU A 113 -10.11 10.18 -1.27
C LEU A 113 -10.34 10.16 -2.79
N ALA A 114 -11.09 11.13 -3.32
CA ALA A 114 -11.35 11.25 -4.76
C ALA A 114 -10.09 11.63 -5.56
N HIS A 115 -9.08 12.18 -4.90
CA HIS A 115 -7.80 12.56 -5.49
C HIS A 115 -6.69 11.52 -5.26
N GLY A 116 -7.05 10.32 -4.82
CA GLY A 116 -6.13 9.22 -4.64
C GLY A 116 -5.72 8.94 -3.19
N GLY A 117 -6.35 9.56 -2.20
CA GLY A 117 -6.17 9.26 -0.78
C GLY A 117 -6.55 7.81 -0.43
N HIS A 118 -6.25 7.38 0.79
CA HIS A 118 -6.66 6.08 1.30
C HIS A 118 -7.87 6.21 2.23
N LEU A 119 -8.72 5.17 2.31
CA LEU A 119 -9.89 5.16 3.20
C LEU A 119 -9.54 5.51 4.65
N SER A 120 -8.41 5.01 5.17
CA SER A 120 -7.95 5.29 6.54
C SER A 120 -7.36 6.69 6.72
N HIS A 121 -7.40 7.56 5.71
CA HIS A 121 -6.94 8.95 5.78
C HIS A 121 -8.10 9.94 5.88
N GLY A 122 -9.25 9.54 6.46
CA GLY A 122 -10.35 10.46 6.76
C GLY A 122 -11.67 10.18 6.06
N SER A 123 -11.80 9.04 5.36
CA SER A 123 -13.09 8.68 4.78
C SER A 123 -14.19 8.59 5.86
N ALA A 124 -15.35 9.18 5.59
CA ALA A 124 -16.49 9.21 6.51
C ALA A 124 -17.02 7.82 6.94
N VAL A 125 -16.71 6.78 6.15
CA VAL A 125 -17.08 5.38 6.47
C VAL A 125 -15.96 4.63 7.19
N ASN A 126 -14.81 5.25 7.41
CA ASN A 126 -13.67 4.68 8.13
C ASN A 126 -13.59 5.25 9.54
N THR A 127 -13.05 4.47 10.48
CA THR A 127 -12.82 4.90 11.87
C THR A 127 -12.13 6.27 11.96
N SER A 128 -11.21 6.58 11.04
CA SER A 128 -10.52 7.87 11.01
C SER A 128 -11.47 9.05 10.77
N GLY A 129 -12.44 8.93 9.87
CA GLY A 129 -13.46 9.97 9.64
C GLY A 129 -14.65 9.93 10.59
N ILE A 130 -14.85 8.80 11.31
CA ILE A 130 -15.93 8.67 12.31
C ILE A 130 -15.50 9.29 13.65
N LEU A 131 -14.27 9.05 14.09
CA LEU A 131 -13.79 9.47 15.41
C LEU A 131 -13.11 10.85 15.39
N TYR A 132 -12.51 11.24 14.29
CA TYR A 132 -11.73 12.48 14.17
C TYR A 132 -12.31 13.38 13.08
N THR A 133 -11.82 14.62 13.02
CA THR A 133 -12.29 15.63 12.07
C THR A 133 -11.28 15.81 10.94
N PRO A 134 -11.48 15.18 9.77
CA PRO A 134 -10.57 15.33 8.65
C PRO A 134 -10.71 16.70 8.00
N CYS A 135 -9.59 17.34 7.67
CA CYS A 135 -9.49 18.38 6.66
C CYS A 135 -8.66 17.83 5.50
N GLU A 136 -9.05 18.15 4.27
CA GLU A 136 -8.49 17.52 3.09
C GLU A 136 -7.65 18.51 2.29
N TYR A 137 -6.49 18.05 1.79
CA TYR A 137 -5.77 18.72 0.71
C TYR A 137 -5.98 17.97 -0.60
N ASN A 138 -5.75 18.65 -1.71
CA ASN A 138 -6.09 18.17 -3.04
C ASN A 138 -4.87 18.11 -3.96
N LEU A 139 -5.08 17.51 -5.13
CA LEU A 139 -4.17 17.66 -6.25
C LEU A 139 -4.46 18.99 -6.97
N ASN A 140 -3.44 19.59 -7.53
CA ASN A 140 -3.57 20.71 -8.44
C ASN A 140 -4.24 20.25 -9.73
N LYS A 141 -5.26 20.99 -10.18
CA LYS A 141 -6.12 20.59 -11.30
C LYS A 141 -5.38 20.52 -12.64
N GLU A 142 -4.38 21.37 -12.83
CA GLU A 142 -3.64 21.46 -14.09
C GLU A 142 -2.57 20.39 -14.19
N THR A 143 -1.87 20.12 -13.07
CA THR A 143 -0.71 19.24 -13.06
C THR A 143 -1.04 17.81 -12.64
N GLY A 144 -2.17 17.59 -11.96
CA GLY A 144 -2.49 16.31 -11.32
C GLY A 144 -1.53 15.92 -10.20
N ARG A 145 -0.76 16.86 -9.66
CA ARG A 145 0.20 16.66 -8.56
C ARG A 145 -0.32 17.25 -7.27
N VAL A 146 0.23 16.82 -6.13
CA VAL A 146 -0.12 17.39 -4.82
C VAL A 146 0.12 18.89 -4.83
N ASP A 147 -0.90 19.62 -4.37
CA ASP A 147 -0.85 21.08 -4.22
C ASP A 147 -0.34 21.41 -2.81
N TYR A 148 0.97 21.54 -2.68
CA TYR A 148 1.62 21.83 -1.39
C TYR A 148 1.36 23.25 -0.88
N ASP A 149 1.07 24.19 -1.75
CA ASP A 149 0.72 25.57 -1.35
C ASP A 149 -0.71 25.60 -0.78
N GLN A 150 -1.66 24.92 -1.42
CA GLN A 150 -3.00 24.72 -0.85
C GLN A 150 -2.93 23.96 0.47
N MET A 151 -2.07 22.93 0.56
CA MET A 151 -1.86 22.16 1.78
C MET A 151 -1.37 23.06 2.93
N GLU A 152 -0.45 23.96 2.67
CA GLU A 152 0.05 24.93 3.66
C GLU A 152 -1.04 25.90 4.08
N GLU A 153 -1.77 26.49 3.13
CA GLU A 153 -2.88 27.40 3.41
C GLU A 153 -3.95 26.74 4.32
N ILE A 154 -4.36 25.51 3.99
CA ILE A 154 -5.34 24.76 4.79
C ILE A 154 -4.76 24.44 6.17
N SER A 155 -3.47 24.06 6.26
CA SER A 155 -2.82 23.76 7.54
C SER A 155 -2.79 24.99 8.47
N LEU A 156 -2.50 26.16 7.95
CA LEU A 156 -2.48 27.41 8.70
C LEU A 156 -3.88 27.85 9.15
N ARG A 157 -4.91 27.54 8.39
CA ARG A 157 -6.30 27.86 8.73
C ARG A 157 -6.90 26.87 9.73
N GLU A 158 -6.69 25.59 9.52
CA GLU A 158 -7.35 24.50 10.27
C GLU A 158 -6.60 24.04 11.50
N HIS A 159 -5.28 24.28 11.57
CA HIS A 159 -4.39 23.85 12.64
C HIS A 159 -4.55 22.36 12.99
N PRO A 160 -4.37 21.41 12.02
CA PRO A 160 -4.47 19.99 12.31
C PRO A 160 -3.37 19.55 13.27
N LYS A 161 -3.67 18.58 14.16
CA LYS A 161 -2.68 17.98 15.06
C LYS A 161 -1.82 16.91 14.37
N LEU A 162 -2.34 16.32 13.30
CA LEU A 162 -1.69 15.30 12.50
C LEU A 162 -1.86 15.65 11.02
N ILE A 163 -0.77 15.58 10.26
CA ILE A 163 -0.79 15.65 8.80
C ILE A 163 -0.38 14.30 8.26
N VAL A 164 -1.21 13.73 7.37
CA VAL A 164 -0.99 12.42 6.75
C VAL A 164 -0.62 12.61 5.29
N GLY A 165 0.57 12.15 4.92
CA GLY A 165 1.00 12.02 3.53
C GLY A 165 0.91 10.58 3.07
N GLY A 166 0.77 10.41 1.75
CA GLY A 166 0.60 9.09 1.14
C GLY A 166 -0.74 8.97 0.42
N GLY A 167 -0.82 8.05 -0.51
CA GLY A 167 -2.01 7.84 -1.31
C GLY A 167 -2.04 6.47 -1.98
N SER A 168 -3.25 6.01 -2.30
CA SER A 168 -3.50 4.73 -2.97
C SER A 168 -3.41 4.82 -4.49
N ALA A 169 -3.63 6.00 -5.06
CA ALA A 169 -3.69 6.23 -6.50
C ALA A 169 -2.91 7.48 -6.94
N TYR A 170 -1.81 7.77 -6.26
CA TYR A 170 -0.91 8.86 -6.60
C TYR A 170 0.37 8.30 -7.22
N SER A 171 0.64 8.66 -8.46
CA SER A 171 1.69 8.05 -9.30
C SER A 171 3.01 8.81 -9.30
N ARG A 172 3.10 9.94 -8.59
CA ARG A 172 4.31 10.77 -8.56
C ARG A 172 5.02 10.66 -7.22
N GLU A 173 6.26 11.13 -7.21
CA GLU A 173 7.04 11.23 -5.98
C GLU A 173 6.48 12.33 -5.06
N TRP A 174 6.61 12.12 -3.75
CA TRP A 174 6.17 13.05 -2.72
C TRP A 174 7.31 13.94 -2.27
N ASP A 175 7.04 15.22 -2.06
CA ASP A 175 7.99 16.13 -1.40
C ASP A 175 7.83 16.05 0.12
N TYR A 176 8.43 15.02 0.71
CA TYR A 176 8.37 14.79 2.17
C TYR A 176 9.01 15.93 2.97
N LYS A 177 10.03 16.59 2.40
CA LYS A 177 10.68 17.73 3.03
C LYS A 177 9.71 18.91 3.15
N ARG A 178 9.02 19.24 2.05
CA ARG A 178 8.01 20.30 2.04
C ARG A 178 6.86 20.00 2.99
N MET A 179 6.40 18.74 3.05
CA MET A 179 5.38 18.32 4.00
C MET A 179 5.83 18.49 5.44
N ARG A 180 7.08 18.17 5.74
CA ARG A 180 7.65 18.38 7.08
C ARG A 180 7.70 19.87 7.44
N GLU A 181 8.14 20.72 6.55
CA GLU A 181 8.15 22.18 6.76
C GLU A 181 6.76 22.74 7.05
N ILE A 182 5.72 22.24 6.35
CA ILE A 182 4.32 22.61 6.59
C ILE A 182 3.87 22.14 7.98
N ALA A 183 4.16 20.88 8.34
CA ALA A 183 3.80 20.32 9.65
C ALA A 183 4.44 21.12 10.80
N ASP A 184 5.72 21.46 10.68
CA ASP A 184 6.47 22.21 11.69
C ASP A 184 5.89 23.63 11.88
N LYS A 185 5.42 24.30 10.83
CA LYS A 185 4.78 25.64 10.91
C LYS A 185 3.54 25.66 11.80
N VAL A 186 2.79 24.57 11.86
CA VAL A 186 1.54 24.47 12.64
C VAL A 186 1.67 23.61 13.88
N GLY A 187 2.87 23.06 14.15
CA GLY A 187 3.12 22.17 15.28
C GLY A 187 2.44 20.82 15.17
N ALA A 188 2.15 20.36 13.95
CA ALA A 188 1.52 19.08 13.70
C ALA A 188 2.55 17.93 13.68
N ILE A 189 2.11 16.73 14.06
CA ILE A 189 2.86 15.51 13.77
C ILE A 189 2.72 15.20 12.27
N LEU A 190 3.82 14.93 11.57
CA LEU A 190 3.80 14.41 10.22
C LEU A 190 3.87 12.89 10.23
N MET A 191 2.84 12.24 9.68
CA MET A 191 2.80 10.81 9.41
C MET A 191 2.84 10.59 7.90
N ILE A 192 3.69 9.69 7.43
CA ILE A 192 3.70 9.25 6.03
C ILE A 192 3.31 7.78 5.94
N ASP A 193 2.21 7.53 5.25
CA ASP A 193 1.82 6.18 4.83
C ASP A 193 2.49 5.87 3.48
N MET A 194 3.61 5.15 3.53
CA MET A 194 4.37 4.78 2.34
C MET A 194 3.96 3.43 1.75
N ALA A 195 2.80 2.90 2.10
CA ALA A 195 2.38 1.53 1.78
C ALA A 195 2.54 1.16 0.30
N HIS A 196 2.17 2.06 -0.61
CA HIS A 196 2.26 1.80 -2.05
C HIS A 196 3.70 1.77 -2.56
N PRO A 197 4.54 2.80 -2.39
CA PRO A 197 5.91 2.83 -2.92
C PRO A 197 6.95 2.16 -2.01
N ALA A 198 6.58 1.55 -0.89
CA ALA A 198 7.52 1.08 0.14
C ALA A 198 8.66 0.19 -0.41
N GLY A 199 8.36 -0.67 -1.39
CA GLY A 199 9.38 -1.51 -2.02
C GLY A 199 10.41 -0.72 -2.85
N LEU A 200 9.94 0.30 -3.58
CA LEU A 200 10.82 1.19 -4.34
C LEU A 200 11.70 2.05 -3.41
N ILE A 201 11.12 2.49 -2.30
CA ILE A 201 11.86 3.22 -1.24
C ILE A 201 12.92 2.31 -0.61
N ALA A 202 12.56 1.07 -0.27
CA ALA A 202 13.47 0.06 0.28
C ALA A 202 14.66 -0.23 -0.66
N ALA A 203 14.42 -0.21 -1.97
CA ALA A 203 15.45 -0.38 -3.00
C ALA A 203 16.27 0.88 -3.27
N GLY A 204 15.94 2.02 -2.64
CA GLY A 204 16.62 3.30 -2.83
C GLY A 204 16.32 3.97 -4.18
N LEU A 205 15.16 3.69 -4.77
CA LEU A 205 14.72 4.25 -6.06
C LEU A 205 13.82 5.48 -5.90
N LEU A 206 13.26 5.70 -4.71
CA LEU A 206 12.49 6.87 -4.32
C LEU A 206 12.99 7.40 -2.97
N ASP A 207 12.73 8.66 -2.66
CA ASP A 207 13.17 9.25 -1.40
C ASP A 207 12.50 8.56 -0.20
N ASN A 208 13.25 8.50 0.91
CA ASN A 208 12.85 7.77 2.11
C ASN A 208 12.19 8.72 3.13
N PRO A 209 10.88 8.58 3.39
CA PRO A 209 10.15 9.45 4.32
C PRO A 209 10.63 9.36 5.77
N VAL A 210 11.32 8.28 6.16
CA VAL A 210 11.86 8.10 7.53
C VAL A 210 12.83 9.23 7.89
N LYS A 211 13.46 9.88 6.91
CA LYS A 211 14.35 11.04 7.12
C LYS A 211 13.61 12.31 7.54
N TYR A 212 12.34 12.44 7.19
CA TYR A 212 11.59 13.69 7.32
C TYR A 212 10.39 13.58 8.26
N ALA A 213 9.66 12.47 8.17
CA ALA A 213 8.44 12.27 8.93
C ALA A 213 8.71 11.99 10.42
N HIS A 214 7.77 12.37 11.28
CA HIS A 214 7.80 11.97 12.68
C HIS A 214 7.49 10.48 12.82
N ILE A 215 6.49 9.98 12.06
CA ILE A 215 6.04 8.59 12.08
C ILE A 215 5.82 8.15 10.62
N VAL A 216 6.21 6.92 10.31
CA VAL A 216 5.98 6.31 9.01
C VAL A 216 5.21 5.02 9.19
N THR A 217 4.17 4.80 8.40
CA THR A 217 3.44 3.53 8.34
C THR A 217 3.58 2.88 6.97
N SER A 218 3.40 1.58 6.92
CA SER A 218 3.33 0.86 5.66
C SER A 218 2.53 -0.44 5.81
N THR A 219 2.08 -0.95 4.67
CA THR A 219 1.75 -2.37 4.50
C THR A 219 3.02 -3.16 4.15
N THR A 220 2.95 -4.48 4.28
CA THR A 220 4.07 -5.36 3.91
C THR A 220 3.85 -6.15 2.62
N HIS A 221 2.64 -6.10 2.03
CA HIS A 221 2.18 -7.01 0.98
C HIS A 221 2.04 -6.38 -0.42
N LYS A 222 2.40 -5.10 -0.61
CA LYS A 222 2.34 -4.42 -1.93
C LYS A 222 3.70 -4.54 -2.63
N THR A 223 4.35 -3.41 -2.87
CA THR A 223 5.70 -3.41 -3.47
C THR A 223 6.77 -4.07 -2.59
N LEU A 224 6.59 -4.12 -1.25
CA LEU A 224 7.47 -4.89 -0.36
C LEU A 224 7.40 -6.41 -0.56
N ARG A 225 6.39 -6.92 -1.26
CA ARG A 225 6.26 -8.33 -1.66
C ARG A 225 6.30 -9.32 -0.49
N GLY A 226 5.77 -8.91 0.66
CA GLY A 226 5.68 -9.73 1.87
C GLY A 226 4.25 -10.21 2.16
N PRO A 227 4.03 -10.82 3.33
CA PRO A 227 2.71 -11.24 3.77
C PRO A 227 1.81 -10.02 4.02
N ARG A 228 0.49 -10.23 4.02
CA ARG A 228 -0.46 -9.19 4.42
C ARG A 228 -0.22 -8.80 5.87
N GLY A 229 0.06 -7.53 6.11
CA GLY A 229 0.36 -6.98 7.41
C GLY A 229 0.67 -5.48 7.34
N GLY A 230 0.98 -4.88 8.49
CA GLY A 230 1.40 -3.49 8.62
C GLY A 230 2.65 -3.35 9.48
N ILE A 231 3.28 -2.19 9.38
CA ILE A 231 4.43 -1.77 10.20
C ILE A 231 4.31 -0.29 10.56
N ILE A 232 4.95 0.10 11.66
CA ILE A 232 5.15 1.49 12.06
C ILE A 232 6.64 1.71 12.30
N LEU A 233 7.17 2.82 11.79
CA LEU A 233 8.59 3.18 11.87
C LEU A 233 8.75 4.60 12.37
N MET A 234 9.88 4.86 13.03
CA MET A 234 10.38 6.22 13.30
C MET A 234 11.87 6.30 12.99
N GLY A 235 12.27 7.38 12.30
CA GLY A 235 13.70 7.67 12.04
C GLY A 235 14.44 8.04 13.31
N LYS A 236 13.75 8.74 14.21
CA LYS A 236 14.23 9.10 15.55
C LYS A 236 13.08 9.04 16.53
N ASP A 237 13.29 8.43 17.69
CA ASP A 237 12.33 8.47 18.79
C ASP A 237 12.39 9.83 19.51
N PHE A 238 11.26 10.30 20.02
CA PHE A 238 11.16 11.60 20.64
C PHE A 238 10.16 11.61 21.81
N PRO A 239 10.33 12.52 22.81
CA PRO A 239 9.36 12.71 23.89
C PRO A 239 8.00 13.13 23.31
N ASN A 240 6.91 12.54 23.79
CA ASN A 240 5.59 12.96 23.35
C ASN A 240 5.32 14.44 23.68
N PRO A 241 4.78 15.24 22.74
CA PRO A 241 4.60 16.69 22.93
C PRO A 241 3.43 17.04 23.88
N TRP A 242 2.63 16.05 24.30
CA TRP A 242 1.46 16.27 25.15
C TRP A 242 1.75 16.08 26.66
N GLY A 243 3.01 15.85 27.04
CA GLY A 243 3.41 15.69 28.43
C GLY A 243 2.84 14.42 29.11
N LYS A 244 2.41 13.40 28.33
CA LYS A 244 1.95 12.13 28.89
C LYS A 244 3.11 11.44 29.62
N LYS A 245 2.89 11.01 30.88
CA LYS A 245 3.93 10.49 31.78
C LYS A 245 3.78 9.00 32.06
N THR A 246 4.89 8.39 32.40
CA THR A 246 4.95 7.05 33.00
C THR A 246 4.44 7.10 34.45
N PRO A 247 4.12 5.95 35.09
CA PRO A 247 3.80 5.91 36.53
C PRO A 247 4.92 6.48 37.41
N LYS A 248 6.16 6.51 36.96
CA LYS A 248 7.32 7.09 37.64
C LYS A 248 7.46 8.60 37.45
N GLY A 249 6.57 9.24 36.70
CA GLY A 249 6.57 10.68 36.42
C GLY A 249 7.45 11.15 35.28
N GLU A 250 8.11 10.24 34.56
CA GLU A 250 8.94 10.54 33.38
C GLU A 250 8.06 10.76 32.14
N ILE A 251 8.45 11.67 31.23
CA ILE A 251 7.73 11.85 29.98
C ILE A 251 7.90 10.61 29.10
N LYS A 252 6.80 10.04 28.65
CA LYS A 252 6.81 8.89 27.72
C LYS A 252 7.40 9.29 26.38
N MET A 253 8.23 8.43 25.81
CA MET A 253 8.67 8.52 24.43
C MET A 253 7.52 8.18 23.48
N MET A 254 7.58 8.66 22.24
CA MET A 254 6.55 8.38 21.24
C MET A 254 6.44 6.87 20.94
N SER A 255 7.57 6.15 20.92
CA SER A 255 7.60 4.70 20.78
C SER A 255 6.71 3.99 21.80
N GLN A 256 6.75 4.42 23.06
CA GLN A 256 5.93 3.84 24.14
C GLN A 256 4.43 4.11 23.94
N LEU A 257 4.07 5.27 23.34
CA LEU A 257 2.67 5.56 23.02
C LEU A 257 2.19 4.72 21.83
N LEU A 258 3.03 4.57 20.81
CA LEU A 258 2.71 3.76 19.63
C LEU A 258 2.60 2.27 19.99
N ASP A 259 3.55 1.73 20.77
CA ASP A 259 3.47 0.35 21.27
C ASP A 259 2.17 0.13 22.07
N SER A 260 1.85 1.04 22.98
CA SER A 260 0.61 0.95 23.78
C SER A 260 -0.64 1.08 22.91
N ALA A 261 -0.60 1.84 21.82
CA ALA A 261 -1.72 1.99 20.90
C ALA A 261 -1.92 0.73 20.03
N VAL A 262 -0.85 0.05 19.65
CA VAL A 262 -0.94 -1.25 18.97
C VAL A 262 -1.44 -2.31 19.95
N PHE A 263 -0.72 -2.55 21.02
CA PHE A 263 -1.08 -3.48 22.08
C PHE A 263 -0.92 -2.83 23.45
N PRO A 264 -1.95 -2.82 24.28
CA PRO A 264 -3.28 -3.43 24.11
C PRO A 264 -4.34 -2.53 23.45
N GLY A 265 -3.96 -1.40 22.86
CA GLY A 265 -4.88 -0.36 22.41
C GLY A 265 -5.90 -0.82 21.38
N ILE A 266 -5.46 -1.45 20.27
CA ILE A 266 -6.34 -1.89 19.19
C ILE A 266 -6.19 -3.38 18.82
N GLN A 267 -5.16 -4.06 19.32
CA GLN A 267 -4.90 -5.48 19.06
C GLN A 267 -4.69 -6.24 20.36
N GLY A 268 -4.92 -7.57 20.33
CA GLY A 268 -4.51 -8.55 21.33
C GLY A 268 -3.24 -9.27 20.88
N GLY A 269 -3.26 -10.62 20.89
CA GLY A 269 -2.12 -11.46 20.50
C GLY A 269 -1.62 -11.17 19.08
N PRO A 270 -0.31 -11.00 18.88
CA PRO A 270 0.26 -10.80 17.57
C PRO A 270 0.20 -12.08 16.71
N LEU A 271 0.22 -11.92 15.40
CA LEU A 271 0.24 -13.02 14.45
C LEU A 271 1.68 -13.45 14.20
N GLU A 272 2.23 -14.32 15.04
CA GLU A 272 3.66 -14.66 15.02
C GLU A 272 4.10 -15.33 13.70
N HIS A 273 3.23 -16.12 13.06
CA HIS A 273 3.47 -16.68 11.72
C HIS A 273 3.55 -15.59 10.65
N VAL A 274 2.75 -14.53 10.75
CA VAL A 274 2.83 -13.37 9.85
C VAL A 274 4.10 -12.56 10.12
N ILE A 275 4.49 -12.38 11.38
CA ILE A 275 5.72 -11.67 11.76
C ILE A 275 6.94 -12.43 11.23
N ALA A 276 6.97 -13.76 11.35
CA ALA A 276 8.02 -14.58 10.76
C ALA A 276 8.07 -14.42 9.22
N ALA A 277 6.92 -14.43 8.57
CA ALA A 277 6.84 -14.19 7.13
C ALA A 277 7.27 -12.76 6.73
N LYS A 278 7.00 -11.74 7.58
CA LYS A 278 7.57 -10.39 7.41
C LYS A 278 9.10 -10.44 7.51
N ALA A 279 9.66 -11.16 8.49
CA ALA A 279 11.10 -11.30 8.63
C ALA A 279 11.75 -11.93 7.40
N VAL A 280 11.11 -12.93 6.77
CA VAL A 280 11.57 -13.53 5.51
C VAL A 280 11.53 -12.50 4.38
N ALA A 281 10.39 -11.83 4.19
CA ALA A 281 10.24 -10.82 3.14
C ALA A 281 11.25 -9.65 3.29
N PHE A 282 11.51 -9.23 4.52
CA PHE A 282 12.51 -8.20 4.80
C PHE A 282 13.94 -8.68 4.49
N TYR A 283 14.24 -9.95 4.72
CA TYR A 283 15.51 -10.53 4.26
C TYR A 283 15.62 -10.48 2.74
N GLU A 284 14.56 -10.85 2.03
CA GLU A 284 14.52 -10.76 0.56
C GLU A 284 14.72 -9.32 0.07
N CYS A 285 14.12 -8.33 0.74
CA CYS A 285 14.29 -6.89 0.41
C CYS A 285 15.74 -6.41 0.54
N MET A 286 16.57 -7.09 1.34
CA MET A 286 17.98 -6.74 1.54
C MET A 286 18.91 -7.37 0.49
N GLN A 287 18.40 -8.24 -0.39
CA GLN A 287 19.20 -8.91 -1.42
C GLN A 287 19.35 -8.03 -2.67
N PRO A 288 20.46 -8.13 -3.42
CA PRO A 288 20.66 -7.36 -4.65
C PRO A 288 19.56 -7.59 -5.69
N GLU A 289 19.06 -8.80 -5.83
CA GLU A 289 18.02 -9.20 -6.78
C GLU A 289 16.70 -8.47 -6.53
N TYR A 290 16.44 -8.09 -5.29
CA TYR A 290 15.26 -7.30 -4.95
C TYR A 290 15.34 -5.88 -5.53
N LYS A 291 16.51 -5.26 -5.53
CA LYS A 291 16.73 -3.97 -6.17
C LYS A 291 16.53 -4.05 -7.69
N GLU A 292 17.05 -5.09 -8.32
CA GLU A 292 16.84 -5.34 -9.75
C GLU A 292 15.35 -5.52 -10.08
N TYR A 293 14.62 -6.29 -9.25
CA TYR A 293 13.19 -6.43 -9.36
C TYR A 293 12.46 -5.08 -9.28
N GLN A 294 12.78 -4.22 -8.31
CA GLN A 294 12.13 -2.91 -8.15
C GLN A 294 12.46 -1.96 -9.32
N ILE A 295 13.67 -2.00 -9.85
CA ILE A 295 14.04 -1.27 -11.07
C ILE A 295 13.14 -1.72 -12.23
N GLN A 296 12.94 -3.03 -12.39
CA GLN A 296 12.07 -3.57 -13.44
C GLN A 296 10.60 -3.19 -13.22
N VAL A 297 10.10 -3.19 -11.98
CA VAL A 297 8.75 -2.71 -11.64
C VAL A 297 8.53 -1.27 -12.12
N GLN A 298 9.46 -0.38 -11.80
CA GLN A 298 9.37 1.04 -12.20
C GLN A 298 9.48 1.21 -13.73
N LYS A 299 10.36 0.44 -14.36
CA LYS A 299 10.54 0.46 -15.82
C LYS A 299 9.28 -0.03 -16.54
N ASN A 300 8.72 -1.14 -16.11
CA ASN A 300 7.47 -1.67 -16.63
C ASN A 300 6.31 -0.66 -16.48
N ALA A 301 6.22 0.00 -15.31
CA ALA A 301 5.18 1.01 -15.08
C ALA A 301 5.30 2.20 -16.04
N ARG A 302 6.51 2.70 -16.28
CA ARG A 302 6.75 3.79 -17.24
C ARG A 302 6.42 3.37 -18.68
N VAL A 303 6.83 2.18 -19.08
CA VAL A 303 6.55 1.67 -20.43
C VAL A 303 5.05 1.45 -20.64
N LEU A 304 4.35 0.84 -19.67
CA LEU A 304 2.90 0.64 -19.75
C LEU A 304 2.15 1.98 -19.83
N ALA A 305 2.54 2.95 -18.98
CA ALA A 305 1.94 4.29 -19.01
C ALA A 305 2.15 4.97 -20.38
N GLN A 306 3.36 4.91 -20.94
CA GLN A 306 3.66 5.49 -22.25
C GLN A 306 2.90 4.77 -23.37
N ALA A 307 2.87 3.44 -23.36
CA ALA A 307 2.17 2.65 -24.36
C ALA A 307 0.65 2.91 -24.37
N LEU A 308 0.07 3.21 -23.21
CA LEU A 308 -1.34 3.64 -23.11
C LEU A 308 -1.52 5.08 -23.63
N MET A 309 -0.62 6.01 -23.30
CA MET A 309 -0.67 7.39 -23.84
C MET A 309 -0.53 7.42 -25.34
N ASP A 310 0.36 6.62 -25.93
CA ASP A 310 0.54 6.49 -27.37
C ASP A 310 -0.73 5.96 -28.09
N ARG A 311 -1.58 5.26 -27.33
CA ARG A 311 -2.91 4.80 -27.76
C ARG A 311 -4.04 5.78 -27.46
N GLY A 312 -3.72 7.00 -27.01
CA GLY A 312 -4.68 8.07 -26.77
C GLY A 312 -5.38 8.01 -25.40
N PHE A 313 -4.90 7.20 -24.45
CA PHE A 313 -5.37 7.28 -23.08
C PHE A 313 -4.71 8.45 -22.34
N THR A 314 -5.42 9.02 -21.39
CA THR A 314 -4.86 10.01 -20.47
C THR A 314 -4.41 9.34 -19.19
N ILE A 315 -3.13 9.49 -18.84
CA ILE A 315 -2.59 9.10 -17.55
C ILE A 315 -2.58 10.34 -16.65
N VAL A 316 -3.24 10.25 -15.49
CA VAL A 316 -3.28 11.36 -14.53
C VAL A 316 -1.85 11.77 -14.16
N SER A 317 -1.59 13.06 -14.11
CA SER A 317 -0.27 13.67 -13.95
C SER A 317 0.73 13.43 -15.10
N GLY A 318 0.29 12.90 -16.24
CA GLY A 318 1.13 12.70 -17.43
C GLY A 318 2.18 11.59 -17.31
N GLY A 319 1.95 10.57 -16.47
CA GLY A 319 2.85 9.43 -16.33
C GLY A 319 3.03 8.95 -14.89
N THR A 320 4.12 8.22 -14.62
CA THR A 320 4.41 7.65 -13.30
C THR A 320 5.89 7.70 -12.94
N ASP A 321 6.17 7.97 -11.67
CA ASP A 321 7.51 7.87 -11.05
C ASP A 321 7.65 6.57 -10.23
N ASN A 322 6.55 5.86 -9.96
CA ASN A 322 6.53 4.67 -9.12
C ASN A 322 6.04 3.40 -9.86
N HIS A 323 5.30 2.54 -9.21
CA HIS A 323 4.81 1.24 -9.70
C HIS A 323 3.40 1.28 -10.26
N SER A 324 2.69 2.39 -10.13
CA SER A 324 1.26 2.49 -10.44
C SER A 324 0.94 3.66 -11.34
N MET A 325 -0.22 3.60 -12.01
CA MET A 325 -0.77 4.69 -12.80
C MET A 325 -2.28 4.72 -12.70
N LEU A 326 -2.84 5.91 -12.85
CA LEU A 326 -4.28 6.13 -12.90
C LEU A 326 -4.65 6.57 -14.32
N VAL A 327 -5.47 5.77 -14.98
CA VAL A 327 -5.95 6.01 -16.34
C VAL A 327 -7.27 6.72 -16.26
N ASP A 328 -7.36 7.93 -16.83
CA ASP A 328 -8.60 8.67 -17.02
C ASP A 328 -9.24 8.27 -18.35
N LEU A 329 -10.41 7.66 -18.28
CA LEU A 329 -11.12 7.16 -19.46
C LEU A 329 -11.89 8.26 -20.21
N ARG A 330 -12.15 9.39 -19.59
CA ARG A 330 -13.05 10.44 -20.13
C ARG A 330 -12.58 11.04 -21.43
N SER A 331 -11.27 11.12 -21.65
CA SER A 331 -10.71 11.71 -22.88
C SER A 331 -10.90 10.83 -24.10
N LYS A 332 -10.78 9.52 -23.95
CA LYS A 332 -10.85 8.56 -25.07
C LYS A 332 -12.25 7.94 -25.20
N TYR A 333 -12.89 7.64 -24.08
CA TYR A 333 -14.19 6.98 -23.99
C TYR A 333 -15.11 7.75 -23.03
N PRO A 334 -15.70 8.89 -23.47
CA PRO A 334 -16.47 9.78 -22.58
C PRO A 334 -17.63 9.10 -21.82
N ASP A 335 -18.27 8.11 -22.45
CA ASP A 335 -19.41 7.39 -21.89
C ASP A 335 -19.01 6.16 -21.06
N LEU A 336 -17.76 5.70 -21.18
CA LEU A 336 -17.28 4.52 -20.47
C LEU A 336 -17.01 4.83 -19.01
N THR A 337 -17.66 4.08 -18.10
CA THR A 337 -17.38 4.18 -16.65
C THR A 337 -16.26 3.23 -16.25
N GLY A 338 -15.54 3.57 -15.18
CA GLY A 338 -14.54 2.67 -14.59
C GLY A 338 -15.12 1.30 -14.21
N LYS A 339 -16.40 1.28 -13.76
CA LYS A 339 -17.11 0.04 -13.43
C LYS A 339 -17.29 -0.88 -14.65
N VAL A 340 -17.66 -0.34 -15.79
CA VAL A 340 -17.84 -1.14 -17.02
C VAL A 340 -16.47 -1.58 -17.53
N ALA A 341 -15.47 -0.69 -17.52
CA ALA A 341 -14.11 -1.01 -17.92
C ALA A 341 -13.50 -2.14 -17.05
N GLU A 342 -13.61 -2.05 -15.72
CA GLU A 342 -13.18 -3.09 -14.79
C GLU A 342 -13.84 -4.43 -15.12
N LYS A 343 -15.18 -4.46 -15.29
CA LYS A 343 -15.92 -5.69 -15.59
C LYS A 343 -15.46 -6.34 -16.90
N ALA A 344 -15.27 -5.55 -17.97
CA ALA A 344 -14.85 -6.06 -19.27
C ALA A 344 -13.41 -6.61 -19.23
N LEU A 345 -12.48 -5.90 -18.58
CA LEU A 345 -11.10 -6.34 -18.43
C LEU A 345 -10.98 -7.61 -17.58
N VAL A 346 -11.72 -7.69 -16.46
CA VAL A 346 -11.77 -8.92 -15.63
C VAL A 346 -12.35 -10.10 -16.42
N ALA A 347 -13.33 -9.87 -17.28
CA ALA A 347 -13.86 -10.93 -18.17
C ALA A 347 -12.83 -11.43 -19.21
N ALA A 348 -11.80 -10.61 -19.50
CA ALA A 348 -10.65 -10.98 -20.35
C ALA A 348 -9.45 -11.49 -19.53
N ASP A 349 -9.62 -11.83 -18.24
CA ASP A 349 -8.56 -12.23 -17.31
C ASP A 349 -7.45 -11.17 -17.14
N ILE A 350 -7.78 -9.89 -17.30
CA ILE A 350 -6.92 -8.75 -16.95
C ILE A 350 -7.50 -8.08 -15.70
N THR A 351 -6.89 -8.33 -14.55
CA THR A 351 -7.41 -7.86 -13.26
C THR A 351 -6.94 -6.44 -12.97
N VAL A 352 -7.89 -5.53 -12.85
CA VAL A 352 -7.68 -4.11 -12.51
C VAL A 352 -8.73 -3.67 -11.48
N ASN A 353 -8.63 -2.46 -10.95
CA ASN A 353 -9.73 -1.88 -10.18
C ASN A 353 -10.20 -0.56 -10.78
N LYS A 354 -11.53 -0.35 -10.76
CA LYS A 354 -12.09 0.98 -11.01
C LYS A 354 -11.58 1.96 -9.97
N ASN A 355 -11.36 3.20 -10.36
CA ASN A 355 -10.86 4.25 -9.49
C ASN A 355 -11.45 5.61 -9.88
N MET A 356 -11.77 6.44 -8.89
CA MET A 356 -12.07 7.84 -9.16
C MET A 356 -10.82 8.53 -9.74
N VAL A 357 -11.04 9.44 -10.65
CA VAL A 357 -9.98 10.35 -11.12
C VAL A 357 -10.12 11.70 -10.42
N PRO A 358 -9.05 12.48 -10.27
CA PRO A 358 -9.16 13.80 -9.67
C PRO A 358 -10.25 14.63 -10.35
N PHE A 359 -11.06 15.31 -9.54
CA PHE A 359 -12.21 16.11 -10.01
C PHE A 359 -13.24 15.28 -10.79
N ASP A 360 -13.43 14.01 -10.43
CA ASP A 360 -14.43 13.13 -11.02
C ASP A 360 -15.83 13.64 -10.72
N THR A 361 -16.68 13.66 -11.74
CA THR A 361 -18.11 14.03 -11.60
C THR A 361 -19.02 12.82 -11.39
N ARG A 362 -18.48 11.60 -11.57
CA ARG A 362 -19.21 10.36 -11.33
C ARG A 362 -19.05 9.90 -9.88
N SER A 363 -20.01 9.14 -9.40
CA SER A 363 -19.96 8.59 -8.04
C SER A 363 -18.82 7.56 -7.89
N ALA A 364 -18.40 7.32 -6.65
CA ALA A 364 -17.39 6.28 -6.33
C ALA A 364 -17.81 4.85 -6.75
N PHE A 365 -19.10 4.61 -6.99
CA PHE A 365 -19.60 3.31 -7.48
C PHE A 365 -19.45 3.14 -9.00
N GLN A 366 -19.36 4.22 -9.75
CA GLN A 366 -19.20 4.23 -11.21
C GLN A 366 -17.77 4.53 -11.61
N THR A 367 -17.22 5.62 -11.10
CA THR A 367 -15.89 6.19 -11.41
C THR A 367 -15.66 6.51 -12.89
N SER A 368 -14.63 7.28 -13.18
CA SER A 368 -14.23 7.61 -14.56
C SER A 368 -12.85 7.06 -14.93
N GLY A 369 -12.25 6.27 -14.07
CA GLY A 369 -10.92 5.73 -14.31
C GLY A 369 -10.74 4.30 -13.85
N ILE A 370 -9.58 3.76 -14.21
CA ILE A 370 -9.04 2.49 -13.72
C ILE A 370 -7.62 2.73 -13.20
N ARG A 371 -7.26 2.03 -12.13
CA ARG A 371 -5.89 2.04 -11.60
C ARG A 371 -5.17 0.76 -12.01
N LEU A 372 -3.93 0.93 -12.47
CA LEU A 372 -3.04 -0.15 -12.89
C LEU A 372 -1.74 -0.09 -12.09
N GLY A 373 -1.09 -1.25 -11.95
CA GLY A 373 0.23 -1.36 -11.35
C GLY A 373 0.98 -2.57 -11.87
N THR A 374 2.30 -2.56 -11.76
CA THR A 374 3.17 -3.56 -12.36
C THR A 374 3.90 -4.51 -11.39
N PRO A 375 3.76 -4.43 -10.04
CA PRO A 375 4.52 -5.30 -9.14
C PRO A 375 4.25 -6.78 -9.36
N ALA A 376 2.98 -7.19 -9.41
CA ALA A 376 2.58 -8.59 -9.53
C ALA A 376 3.07 -9.22 -10.84
N ILE A 377 2.84 -8.56 -11.97
CA ILE A 377 3.26 -9.08 -13.27
C ILE A 377 4.80 -9.09 -13.41
N THR A 378 5.50 -8.13 -12.79
CA THR A 378 6.97 -8.11 -12.76
C THR A 378 7.53 -9.24 -11.90
N THR A 379 6.89 -9.58 -10.78
CA THR A 379 7.26 -10.74 -9.95
C THR A 379 7.22 -12.04 -10.76
N ARG A 380 6.34 -12.12 -11.76
CA ARG A 380 6.25 -13.25 -12.70
C ARG A 380 7.27 -13.20 -13.84
N GLY A 381 8.19 -12.24 -13.83
CA GLY A 381 9.26 -12.12 -14.83
C GLY A 381 8.93 -11.28 -16.06
N ALA A 382 7.80 -10.59 -16.08
CA ALA A 382 7.44 -9.69 -17.17
C ALA A 382 8.43 -8.53 -17.33
N LYS A 383 8.73 -8.21 -18.58
CA LYS A 383 9.56 -7.08 -19.00
C LYS A 383 8.78 -6.17 -19.94
N GLU A 384 9.47 -5.18 -20.52
CA GLU A 384 8.90 -4.09 -21.30
C GLU A 384 8.08 -4.56 -22.49
N ASP A 385 8.52 -5.61 -23.19
CA ASP A 385 7.81 -6.12 -24.38
C ASP A 385 6.37 -6.53 -24.04
N LEU A 386 6.17 -7.21 -22.89
CA LEU A 386 4.84 -7.57 -22.45
C LEU A 386 3.98 -6.35 -22.10
N MET A 387 4.57 -5.24 -21.68
CA MET A 387 3.81 -4.02 -21.35
C MET A 387 3.13 -3.41 -22.58
N TYR A 388 3.78 -3.47 -23.74
CA TYR A 388 3.16 -3.05 -25.01
C TYR A 388 1.99 -3.95 -25.41
N GLU A 389 2.14 -5.27 -25.24
CA GLU A 389 1.06 -6.23 -25.50
C GLU A 389 -0.13 -6.03 -24.55
N ILE A 390 0.15 -5.78 -23.27
CA ILE A 390 -0.89 -5.49 -22.25
C ILE A 390 -1.65 -4.22 -22.62
N ALA A 391 -0.95 -3.15 -23.03
CA ALA A 391 -1.60 -1.91 -23.46
C ALA A 391 -2.52 -2.12 -24.68
N GLU A 392 -2.09 -2.93 -25.65
CA GLU A 392 -2.91 -3.32 -26.81
C GLU A 392 -4.15 -4.14 -26.38
N MET A 393 -3.97 -5.14 -25.52
CA MET A 393 -5.08 -5.97 -25.01
C MET A 393 -6.09 -5.12 -24.24
N ILE A 394 -5.63 -4.18 -23.40
CA ILE A 394 -6.50 -3.24 -22.67
C ILE A 394 -7.31 -2.40 -23.67
N GLU A 395 -6.66 -1.81 -24.67
CA GLU A 395 -7.34 -1.00 -25.68
C GLU A 395 -8.38 -1.82 -26.44
N THR A 396 -8.02 -3.05 -26.87
CA THR A 396 -8.92 -3.95 -27.60
C THR A 396 -10.18 -4.25 -26.80
N VAL A 397 -10.05 -4.58 -25.52
CA VAL A 397 -11.20 -4.83 -24.63
C VAL A 397 -12.04 -3.58 -24.41
N LEU A 398 -11.40 -2.44 -24.10
CA LEU A 398 -12.14 -1.21 -23.79
C LEU A 398 -12.84 -0.59 -25.00
N SER A 399 -12.34 -0.86 -26.22
CA SER A 399 -13.02 -0.48 -27.45
C SER A 399 -14.19 -1.40 -27.82
N ASN A 400 -14.36 -2.54 -27.13
CA ASN A 400 -15.32 -3.60 -27.45
C ASN A 400 -16.01 -4.16 -26.19
N VAL A 401 -16.36 -3.32 -25.22
CA VAL A 401 -16.84 -3.75 -23.90
C VAL A 401 -18.13 -4.59 -23.91
N ASP A 402 -18.92 -4.48 -24.96
CA ASP A 402 -20.16 -5.23 -25.18
C ASP A 402 -20.00 -6.42 -26.16
N ASN A 403 -18.78 -6.66 -26.67
CA ASN A 403 -18.51 -7.74 -27.63
C ASN A 403 -17.86 -8.94 -26.93
N GLU A 404 -18.69 -9.91 -26.57
CA GLU A 404 -18.24 -11.12 -25.86
C GLU A 404 -17.21 -11.96 -26.64
N GLU A 405 -17.30 -12.00 -27.99
CA GLU A 405 -16.35 -12.75 -28.83
C GLU A 405 -14.95 -12.10 -28.80
N VAL A 406 -14.86 -10.77 -28.88
CA VAL A 406 -13.59 -10.06 -28.76
C VAL A 406 -13.00 -10.24 -27.37
N ILE A 407 -13.80 -10.10 -26.32
CA ILE A 407 -13.35 -10.30 -24.92
C ILE A 407 -12.84 -11.74 -24.73
N ALA A 408 -13.54 -12.73 -25.25
CA ALA A 408 -13.12 -14.14 -25.17
C ALA A 408 -11.83 -14.41 -25.96
N SER A 409 -11.64 -13.77 -27.11
CA SER A 409 -10.39 -13.85 -27.88
C SER A 409 -9.21 -13.25 -27.12
N VAL A 410 -9.39 -12.08 -26.49
CA VAL A 410 -8.34 -11.46 -25.66
C VAL A 410 -8.06 -12.34 -24.44
N ARG A 411 -9.08 -12.89 -23.77
CA ARG A 411 -8.87 -13.82 -22.67
C ARG A 411 -8.05 -15.03 -23.07
N HIS A 412 -8.33 -15.61 -24.23
CA HIS A 412 -7.52 -16.73 -24.74
C HIS A 412 -6.06 -16.30 -24.94
N ARG A 413 -5.80 -15.13 -25.55
CA ARG A 413 -4.44 -14.59 -25.71
C ARG A 413 -3.75 -14.38 -24.35
N VAL A 414 -4.45 -13.80 -23.38
CA VAL A 414 -3.95 -13.62 -22.00
C VAL A 414 -3.51 -14.97 -21.43
N ASN A 415 -4.38 -15.96 -21.47
CA ASN A 415 -4.10 -17.28 -20.88
C ASN A 415 -2.92 -17.98 -21.57
N GLU A 416 -2.79 -17.87 -22.89
CA GLU A 416 -1.63 -18.42 -23.62
C GLU A 416 -0.33 -17.70 -23.27
N THR A 417 -0.36 -16.36 -23.22
CA THR A 417 0.81 -15.54 -22.83
C THR A 417 1.28 -15.91 -21.43
N MET A 418 0.34 -16.03 -20.46
CA MET A 418 0.69 -16.24 -19.06
C MET A 418 1.25 -17.64 -18.74
N LYS A 419 1.17 -18.60 -19.65
CA LYS A 419 1.89 -19.89 -19.52
C LYS A 419 3.40 -19.72 -19.43
N ASN A 420 3.95 -18.64 -19.98
CA ASN A 420 5.37 -18.35 -19.97
C ASN A 420 5.84 -17.57 -18.71
N TYR A 421 4.92 -17.20 -17.83
CA TYR A 421 5.18 -16.38 -16.67
C TYR A 421 4.70 -17.09 -15.40
N PRO A 422 5.50 -17.98 -14.78
CA PRO A 422 5.11 -18.73 -13.58
C PRO A 422 4.97 -17.82 -12.34
N ILE A 423 4.25 -18.30 -11.33
CA ILE A 423 4.20 -17.69 -10.01
C ILE A 423 5.30 -18.34 -9.15
N PHE A 424 6.05 -17.55 -8.37
CA PHE A 424 7.20 -18.04 -7.58
C PHE A 424 6.83 -19.05 -6.50
N ALA A 425 5.65 -18.95 -5.94
CA ALA A 425 5.21 -19.78 -4.83
C ALA A 425 4.71 -21.19 -5.25
N TYR A 426 4.66 -21.51 -6.54
CA TYR A 426 4.04 -22.74 -7.04
C TYR A 426 4.85 -23.39 -8.16
#